data_7ec1b5ad55649e5bf97ae401ff4fa5d7
#
_entry.id   7ec1b5ad55649e5bf97ae401ff4fa5d7
#
_cell.length_a   1.000
_cell.length_b   1.000
_cell.length_c   1.000
_cell.angle_alpha   90.00
_cell.angle_beta   90.00
_cell.angle_gamma   90.00
#
_symmetry.space_group_name_H-M   'P 1'
#
loop_
_entity.id
_entity.type
_entity.pdbx_description
1 polymer ?
#
loop_
_entity_poly.entity_id
_entity_poly.type
_entity_poly.pdbx_seq_one_letter_code
_entity_poly.pdbx_strand_id
1 'polypeptide(L)'
;MPHKQINDLQAFGAHAPRGALARIIQAARRAPEGWAGRRAAYFLRALGVRALRGRPADVESLGARMRLYPADNVSEKRMLFTPQYFDPQELAYLGQRITADFVFVDVGANVGGYSLFVAARAGAAARILAIEPQPEVHERLVYNVRQNDFATVKTLECAAADCDGEVTMFLDSRNRGDSSIRIVPNHDGGRLTVRARRLADILAGEGLDRIDAMKLDCEGAEDLILEPFLRGAPRRLWPKVMIVEHMPDRWSMDLPGFIEAKGYRRKLRTKHNLIYERDGAESLR
;
A
#
# COMPACT_ATOMS: atom_id res chain seq x y z
N MET A 1 16.54 9.25 -18.33
CA MET A 1 15.63 8.65 -19.32
C MET A 1 14.39 9.52 -19.38
N PRO A 2 13.77 9.77 -20.54
CA PRO A 2 12.59 10.61 -20.58
C PRO A 2 11.49 9.99 -19.72
N HIS A 3 10.86 10.81 -18.87
CA HIS A 3 9.68 10.46 -18.12
C HIS A 3 8.63 9.89 -19.08
N LYS A 4 8.31 8.61 -18.91
CA LYS A 4 7.22 7.98 -19.63
C LYS A 4 5.95 8.61 -19.05
N GLN A 5 5.37 9.61 -19.74
CA GLN A 5 4.13 10.22 -19.35
C GLN A 5 3.11 9.11 -19.07
N ILE A 6 2.59 9.10 -17.85
CA ILE A 6 1.48 8.22 -17.50
C ILE A 6 0.34 8.60 -18.43
N ASN A 7 -0.23 7.62 -19.10
CA ASN A 7 -1.27 7.84 -20.11
C ASN A 7 -2.63 8.09 -19.42
N ASP A 8 -2.65 9.07 -18.49
CA ASP A 8 -3.82 9.49 -17.69
C ASP A 8 -4.93 10.14 -18.54
N LEU A 9 -4.60 10.47 -19.79
CA LEU A 9 -5.53 11.11 -20.72
C LEU A 9 -6.59 10.16 -21.27
N GLN A 10 -6.40 8.83 -21.09
CA GLN A 10 -7.35 7.86 -21.61
C GLN A 10 -8.32 7.41 -20.51
N ALA A 11 -9.61 7.40 -20.81
CA ALA A 11 -10.65 6.92 -19.91
C ALA A 11 -10.38 5.48 -19.45
N PHE A 12 -10.87 5.13 -18.27
CA PHE A 12 -10.85 3.74 -17.79
C PHE A 12 -11.56 2.82 -18.78
N GLY A 13 -10.96 1.66 -19.03
CA GLY A 13 -11.42 0.70 -20.05
C GLY A 13 -10.65 0.78 -21.37
N ALA A 14 -9.91 1.86 -21.64
CA ALA A 14 -9.07 1.97 -22.84
C ALA A 14 -7.99 0.89 -22.90
N HIS A 15 -7.51 0.44 -21.74
CA HIS A 15 -6.53 -0.64 -21.58
C HIS A 15 -7.16 -1.95 -21.06
N ALA A 16 -8.46 -2.13 -21.24
CA ALA A 16 -9.11 -3.37 -20.81
C ALA A 16 -8.52 -4.59 -21.53
N PRO A 17 -8.07 -5.62 -20.79
CA PRO A 17 -7.53 -6.83 -21.40
C PRO A 17 -8.58 -7.51 -22.29
N ARG A 18 -8.17 -7.95 -23.49
CA ARG A 18 -9.04 -8.61 -24.46
C ARG A 18 -8.44 -9.94 -24.95
N GLY A 19 -9.28 -10.83 -25.50
CA GLY A 19 -8.85 -12.06 -26.15
C GLY A 19 -8.04 -12.99 -25.25
N ALA A 20 -6.88 -13.44 -25.72
CA ALA A 20 -6.03 -14.36 -24.99
C ALA A 20 -5.50 -13.77 -23.67
N LEU A 21 -5.18 -12.46 -23.62
CA LEU A 21 -4.71 -11.82 -22.40
C LEU A 21 -5.77 -11.84 -21.30
N ALA A 22 -7.03 -11.54 -21.64
CA ALA A 22 -8.13 -11.61 -20.67
C ALA A 22 -8.29 -13.02 -20.10
N ARG A 23 -8.18 -14.05 -20.94
CA ARG A 23 -8.24 -15.46 -20.50
C ARG A 23 -7.08 -15.85 -19.61
N ILE A 24 -5.87 -15.39 -19.89
CA ILE A 24 -4.69 -15.62 -19.06
C ILE A 24 -4.89 -14.98 -17.68
N ILE A 25 -5.33 -13.72 -17.60
CA ILE A 25 -5.59 -13.02 -16.33
C ILE A 25 -6.66 -13.78 -15.54
N GLN A 26 -7.76 -14.13 -16.17
CA GLN A 26 -8.85 -14.85 -15.52
C GLN A 26 -8.41 -16.23 -15.00
N ALA A 27 -7.64 -16.98 -15.79
CA ALA A 27 -7.12 -18.27 -15.37
C ALA A 27 -6.15 -18.14 -14.18
N ALA A 28 -5.27 -17.13 -14.19
CA ALA A 28 -4.37 -16.88 -13.08
C ALA A 28 -5.12 -16.51 -11.78
N ARG A 29 -6.18 -15.71 -11.87
CA ARG A 29 -7.03 -15.32 -10.75
C ARG A 29 -7.88 -16.46 -10.19
N ARG A 30 -8.23 -17.45 -11.02
CA ARG A 30 -8.99 -18.65 -10.62
C ARG A 30 -8.12 -19.82 -10.22
N ALA A 31 -6.80 -19.66 -10.24
CA ALA A 31 -5.90 -20.74 -9.87
C ALA A 31 -6.18 -21.21 -8.43
N PRO A 32 -6.25 -22.53 -8.19
CA PRO A 32 -6.54 -23.08 -6.87
C PRO A 32 -5.48 -22.68 -5.84
N GLU A 33 -5.90 -22.63 -4.58
CA GLU A 33 -4.97 -22.52 -3.46
C GLU A 33 -4.09 -23.76 -3.38
N GLY A 34 -2.86 -23.58 -2.94
CA GLY A 34 -1.89 -24.67 -2.83
C GLY A 34 -0.73 -24.53 -3.82
N TRP A 35 0.26 -25.43 -3.67
CA TRP A 35 1.54 -25.31 -4.37
C TRP A 35 1.41 -25.36 -5.90
N ALA A 36 0.68 -26.34 -6.41
CA ALA A 36 0.52 -26.50 -7.87
C ALA A 36 -0.25 -25.33 -8.50
N GLY A 37 -1.34 -24.87 -7.86
CA GLY A 37 -2.12 -23.73 -8.32
C GLY A 37 -1.32 -22.44 -8.30
N ARG A 38 -0.52 -22.19 -7.27
CA ARG A 38 0.38 -21.03 -7.21
C ARG A 38 1.42 -21.06 -8.33
N ARG A 39 2.02 -22.21 -8.62
CA ARG A 39 2.98 -22.33 -9.74
C ARG A 39 2.31 -22.05 -11.07
N ALA A 40 1.11 -22.60 -11.30
CA ALA A 40 0.33 -22.35 -12.51
C ALA A 40 -0.01 -20.85 -12.64
N ALA A 41 -0.49 -20.22 -11.56
CA ALA A 41 -0.79 -18.78 -11.53
C ALA A 41 0.44 -17.92 -11.85
N TYR A 42 1.59 -18.26 -11.29
CA TYR A 42 2.84 -17.51 -11.54
C TYR A 42 3.36 -17.71 -12.96
N PHE A 43 3.19 -18.89 -13.54
CA PHE A 43 3.49 -19.13 -14.96
C PHE A 43 2.58 -18.28 -15.86
N LEU A 44 1.26 -18.34 -15.63
CA LEU A 44 0.29 -17.52 -16.38
C LEU A 44 0.56 -16.01 -16.22
N ARG A 45 0.92 -15.57 -15.02
CA ARG A 45 1.35 -14.20 -14.76
C ARG A 45 2.55 -13.80 -15.61
N ALA A 46 3.57 -14.66 -15.69
CA ALA A 46 4.75 -14.39 -16.52
C ALA A 46 4.40 -14.24 -18.00
N LEU A 47 3.53 -15.12 -18.51
CA LEU A 47 3.00 -15.03 -19.89
C LEU A 47 2.20 -13.73 -20.10
N GLY A 48 1.32 -13.37 -19.14
CA GLY A 48 0.49 -12.17 -19.22
C GLY A 48 1.32 -10.88 -19.21
N VAL A 49 2.31 -10.78 -18.32
CA VAL A 49 3.24 -9.63 -18.27
C VAL A 49 3.97 -9.48 -19.62
N ARG A 50 4.45 -10.60 -20.18
CA ARG A 50 5.12 -10.59 -21.48
C ARG A 50 4.17 -10.14 -22.61
N ALA A 51 2.93 -10.61 -22.59
CA ALA A 51 1.91 -10.24 -23.59
C ALA A 51 1.52 -8.74 -23.51
N LEU A 52 1.57 -8.12 -22.33
CA LEU A 52 1.32 -6.70 -22.15
C LEU A 52 2.39 -5.81 -22.79
N ARG A 53 3.62 -6.30 -22.98
CA ARG A 53 4.74 -5.54 -23.59
C ARG A 53 4.95 -4.16 -22.95
N GLY A 54 4.89 -4.09 -21.61
CA GLY A 54 5.03 -2.85 -20.85
C GLY A 54 3.81 -1.92 -20.85
N ARG A 55 2.70 -2.31 -21.47
CA ARG A 55 1.44 -1.54 -21.44
C ARG A 55 0.71 -1.76 -20.11
N PRO A 56 -0.06 -0.76 -19.63
CA PRO A 56 -0.95 -0.94 -18.50
C PRO A 56 -2.14 -1.84 -18.84
N ALA A 57 -2.88 -2.22 -17.80
CA ALA A 57 -4.16 -2.93 -17.91
C ALA A 57 -5.20 -2.32 -16.98
N ASP A 58 -6.40 -2.05 -17.51
CA ASP A 58 -7.56 -1.59 -16.75
C ASP A 58 -8.35 -2.81 -16.28
N VAL A 59 -8.46 -2.99 -14.98
CA VAL A 59 -9.16 -4.13 -14.37
C VAL A 59 -9.85 -3.73 -13.08
N GLU A 60 -10.84 -4.52 -12.68
CA GLU A 60 -11.30 -4.52 -11.30
C GLU A 60 -10.43 -5.44 -10.46
N SER A 61 -9.90 -4.93 -9.35
CA SER A 61 -9.11 -5.69 -8.39
C SER A 61 -9.33 -5.19 -6.97
N LEU A 62 -9.36 -6.10 -5.99
CA LEU A 62 -9.58 -5.80 -4.57
C LEU A 62 -10.88 -5.04 -4.27
N GLY A 63 -11.84 -5.04 -5.20
CA GLY A 63 -13.11 -4.33 -5.09
C GLY A 63 -13.13 -2.94 -5.74
N ALA A 64 -12.07 -2.56 -6.46
CA ALA A 64 -11.96 -1.25 -7.10
C ALA A 64 -11.50 -1.34 -8.55
N ARG A 65 -11.83 -0.32 -9.35
CA ARG A 65 -11.30 -0.11 -10.69
C ARG A 65 -9.89 0.45 -10.60
N MET A 66 -8.95 -0.21 -11.26
CA MET A 66 -7.53 0.15 -11.20
C MET A 66 -6.89 0.04 -12.58
N ARG A 67 -6.06 1.03 -12.94
CA ARG A 67 -5.09 0.92 -14.03
C ARG A 67 -3.77 0.48 -13.45
N LEU A 68 -3.29 -0.68 -13.86
CA LEU A 68 -2.12 -1.33 -13.28
C LEU A 68 -1.00 -1.47 -14.31
N TYR A 69 0.24 -1.16 -13.89
CA TYR A 69 1.48 -1.19 -14.69
C TYR A 69 2.39 -2.34 -14.22
N PRO A 70 2.11 -3.59 -14.61
CA PRO A 70 2.76 -4.77 -14.02
C PRO A 70 4.21 -4.98 -14.48
N ALA A 71 4.75 -4.14 -15.36
CA ALA A 71 6.10 -4.30 -15.88
C ALA A 71 7.17 -3.86 -14.88
N ASP A 72 6.88 -2.82 -14.09
CA ASP A 72 7.83 -2.13 -13.22
C ASP A 72 7.39 -2.03 -11.75
N ASN A 73 6.29 -2.68 -11.37
CA ASN A 73 5.80 -2.69 -9.99
C ASN A 73 5.26 -4.09 -9.62
N VAL A 74 5.84 -4.69 -8.58
CA VAL A 74 5.49 -6.04 -8.14
C VAL A 74 4.10 -6.10 -7.52
N SER A 75 3.70 -5.09 -6.76
CA SER A 75 2.38 -4.99 -6.15
C SER A 75 1.29 -4.89 -7.22
N GLU A 76 1.49 -4.06 -8.25
CA GLU A 76 0.57 -3.95 -9.38
C GLU A 76 0.48 -5.27 -10.17
N LYS A 77 1.60 -5.96 -10.34
CA LYS A 77 1.65 -7.31 -10.94
C LYS A 77 0.83 -8.33 -10.16
N ARG A 78 0.91 -8.29 -8.81
CA ARG A 78 0.13 -9.17 -7.93
C ARG A 78 -1.36 -8.83 -8.02
N MET A 79 -1.73 -7.57 -7.90
CA MET A 79 -3.12 -7.11 -7.99
C MET A 79 -3.75 -7.41 -9.35
N LEU A 80 -2.99 -7.33 -10.44
CA LEU A 80 -3.50 -7.64 -11.78
C LEU A 80 -3.76 -9.13 -11.98
N PHE A 81 -2.78 -9.98 -11.68
CA PHE A 81 -2.83 -11.39 -12.07
C PHE A 81 -3.23 -12.34 -10.94
N THR A 82 -2.88 -12.01 -9.72
CA THR A 82 -3.02 -12.91 -8.57
C THR A 82 -3.53 -12.17 -7.32
N PRO A 83 -4.66 -11.41 -7.40
CA PRO A 83 -5.18 -10.65 -6.27
C PRO A 83 -5.53 -11.55 -5.07
N GLN A 84 -5.86 -12.83 -5.28
CA GLN A 84 -6.11 -13.80 -4.22
C GLN A 84 -4.86 -14.10 -3.37
N TYR A 85 -3.66 -13.73 -3.85
CA TYR A 85 -2.40 -13.89 -3.11
C TYR A 85 -1.79 -12.55 -2.69
N PHE A 86 -2.52 -11.45 -2.88
CA PHE A 86 -2.11 -10.13 -2.42
C PHE A 86 -2.53 -9.98 -0.95
N ASP A 87 -1.60 -10.22 -0.05
CA ASP A 87 -1.73 -10.08 1.40
C ASP A 87 -3.07 -10.58 1.98
N PRO A 88 -3.46 -11.85 1.68
CA PRO A 88 -4.82 -12.32 1.94
C PRO A 88 -5.18 -12.35 3.43
N GLN A 89 -4.21 -12.61 4.31
CA GLN A 89 -4.45 -12.66 5.75
C GLN A 89 -4.60 -11.27 6.33
N GLU A 90 -3.78 -10.30 5.88
CA GLU A 90 -3.83 -8.89 6.26
C GLU A 90 -5.15 -8.27 5.82
N LEU A 91 -5.52 -8.46 4.57
CA LEU A 91 -6.78 -7.94 4.02
C LEU A 91 -8.01 -8.58 4.69
N ALA A 92 -7.96 -9.88 5.00
CA ALA A 92 -9.04 -10.54 5.74
C ALA A 92 -9.14 -10.00 7.18
N TYR A 93 -8.00 -9.79 7.85
CA TYR A 93 -7.96 -9.22 9.21
C TYR A 93 -8.52 -7.80 9.23
N LEU A 94 -8.08 -6.96 8.29
CA LEU A 94 -8.54 -5.59 8.15
C LEU A 94 -10.02 -5.53 7.77
N GLY A 95 -10.44 -6.33 6.80
CA GLY A 95 -11.80 -6.36 6.27
C GLY A 95 -12.89 -6.65 7.32
N GLN A 96 -12.56 -7.48 8.34
CA GLN A 96 -13.48 -7.77 9.45
C GLN A 96 -13.73 -6.58 10.40
N ARG A 97 -12.91 -5.52 10.28
CA ARG A 97 -12.91 -4.35 11.19
C ARG A 97 -13.41 -3.08 10.53
N ILE A 98 -13.62 -3.09 9.22
CA ILE A 98 -14.09 -1.91 8.48
C ILE A 98 -15.52 -1.60 8.87
N THR A 99 -15.74 -0.36 9.33
CA THR A 99 -17.06 0.20 9.65
C THR A 99 -17.45 1.30 8.65
N ALA A 100 -18.67 1.78 8.74
CA ALA A 100 -19.17 2.84 7.84
C ALA A 100 -18.40 4.17 7.96
N ASP A 101 -17.82 4.45 9.12
CA ASP A 101 -17.07 5.69 9.45
C ASP A 101 -15.57 5.44 9.68
N PHE A 102 -15.03 4.35 9.11
CA PHE A 102 -13.67 3.86 9.34
C PHE A 102 -12.62 4.89 8.96
N VAL A 103 -11.65 5.13 9.87
CA VAL A 103 -10.51 6.01 9.63
C VAL A 103 -9.26 5.17 9.38
N PHE A 104 -8.75 5.23 8.15
CA PHE A 104 -7.60 4.46 7.70
C PHE A 104 -6.47 5.36 7.22
N VAL A 105 -5.25 5.05 7.64
CA VAL A 105 -4.03 5.74 7.19
C VAL A 105 -3.13 4.70 6.52
N ASP A 106 -2.80 4.94 5.25
CA ASP A 106 -1.98 4.07 4.40
C ASP A 106 -0.67 4.78 4.09
N VAL A 107 0.40 4.42 4.79
CA VAL A 107 1.74 5.01 4.63
C VAL A 107 2.56 4.11 3.73
N GLY A 108 3.00 4.64 2.59
CA GLY A 108 3.51 3.86 1.47
C GLY A 108 2.36 3.23 0.68
N ALA A 109 1.36 4.05 0.32
CA ALA A 109 0.11 3.56 -0.28
C ALA A 109 0.31 2.93 -1.67
N ASN A 110 1.47 3.13 -2.29
CA ASN A 110 1.76 2.67 -3.64
C ASN A 110 0.63 3.14 -4.58
N VAL A 111 0.09 2.28 -5.41
CA VAL A 111 -1.02 2.62 -6.32
C VAL A 111 -2.42 2.43 -5.71
N GLY A 112 -2.50 2.31 -4.37
CA GLY A 112 -3.74 2.30 -3.61
C GLY A 112 -4.34 0.93 -3.31
N GLY A 113 -3.53 -0.13 -3.26
CA GLY A 113 -4.02 -1.49 -3.02
C GLY A 113 -4.84 -1.61 -1.73
N TYR A 114 -4.29 -1.17 -0.59
CA TYR A 114 -5.00 -1.17 0.70
C TYR A 114 -6.04 -0.06 0.79
N SER A 115 -5.69 1.16 0.38
CA SER A 115 -6.59 2.31 0.43
C SER A 115 -7.91 2.05 -0.32
N LEU A 116 -7.85 1.52 -1.53
CA LEU A 116 -9.03 1.22 -2.34
C LEU A 116 -9.79 -0.02 -1.84
N PHE A 117 -9.07 -1.02 -1.29
CA PHE A 117 -9.71 -2.16 -0.62
C PHE A 117 -10.59 -1.71 0.55
N VAL A 118 -10.09 -0.77 1.37
CA VAL A 118 -10.85 -0.21 2.49
C VAL A 118 -12.01 0.65 1.97
N ALA A 119 -11.74 1.54 1.01
CA ALA A 119 -12.75 2.44 0.44
C ALA A 119 -13.94 1.70 -0.18
N ALA A 120 -13.67 0.58 -0.86
CA ALA A 120 -14.71 -0.26 -1.47
C ALA A 120 -15.62 -0.97 -0.44
N ARG A 121 -15.27 -0.97 0.84
CA ARG A 121 -16.00 -1.66 1.92
C ARG A 121 -16.51 -0.73 3.00
N ALA A 122 -15.92 0.43 3.14
CA ALA A 122 -16.32 1.44 4.11
C ALA A 122 -17.52 2.25 3.60
N GLY A 123 -18.19 2.95 4.51
CA GLY A 123 -19.29 3.85 4.18
C GLY A 123 -18.84 5.25 3.74
N ALA A 124 -19.77 6.09 3.39
CA ALA A 124 -19.52 7.46 2.94
C ALA A 124 -18.92 8.38 4.04
N ALA A 125 -19.04 8.00 5.31
CA ALA A 125 -18.46 8.71 6.44
C ALA A 125 -17.02 8.31 6.75
N ALA A 126 -16.47 7.30 6.06
CA ALA A 126 -15.10 6.86 6.23
C ALA A 126 -14.10 7.93 5.76
N ARG A 127 -12.90 7.90 6.34
CA ARG A 127 -11.80 8.78 5.95
C ARG A 127 -10.56 7.93 5.72
N ILE A 128 -10.05 7.95 4.49
CA ILE A 128 -8.88 7.19 4.09
C ILE A 128 -7.81 8.19 3.62
N LEU A 129 -6.66 8.16 4.28
CA LEU A 129 -5.51 8.99 3.94
C LEU A 129 -4.43 8.10 3.36
N ALA A 130 -4.16 8.26 2.06
CA ALA A 130 -3.15 7.51 1.32
C ALA A 130 -1.92 8.40 1.08
N ILE A 131 -0.79 8.01 1.64
CA ILE A 131 0.48 8.76 1.58
C ILE A 131 1.46 7.99 0.72
N GLU A 132 1.88 8.59 -0.40
CA GLU A 132 2.84 7.98 -1.33
C GLU A 132 3.85 9.05 -1.78
N PRO A 133 5.14 8.87 -1.46
CA PRO A 133 6.15 9.88 -1.75
C PRO A 133 6.63 9.92 -3.20
N GLN A 134 6.55 8.80 -3.94
CA GLN A 134 7.10 8.74 -5.28
C GLN A 134 6.12 9.35 -6.29
N PRO A 135 6.45 10.48 -6.98
CA PRO A 135 5.51 11.22 -7.81
C PRO A 135 4.80 10.36 -8.87
N GLU A 136 5.55 9.53 -9.60
CA GLU A 136 4.96 8.69 -10.65
C GLU A 136 4.00 7.62 -10.09
N VAL A 137 4.31 7.06 -8.92
CA VAL A 137 3.44 6.09 -8.23
C VAL A 137 2.23 6.80 -7.63
N HIS A 138 2.43 8.00 -7.06
CA HIS A 138 1.36 8.84 -6.57
C HIS A 138 0.38 9.28 -7.68
N GLU A 139 0.87 9.63 -8.87
CA GLU A 139 0.01 9.90 -10.02
C GLU A 139 -0.88 8.68 -10.37
N ARG A 140 -0.30 7.47 -10.35
CA ARG A 140 -1.08 6.22 -10.55
C ARG A 140 -2.11 6.02 -9.44
N LEU A 141 -1.76 6.29 -8.19
CA LEU A 141 -2.68 6.27 -7.05
C LEU A 141 -3.85 7.24 -7.27
N VAL A 142 -3.56 8.50 -7.60
CA VAL A 142 -4.58 9.54 -7.88
C VAL A 142 -5.49 9.10 -9.03
N TYR A 143 -4.91 8.56 -10.11
CA TYR A 143 -5.69 8.03 -11.22
C TYR A 143 -6.65 6.94 -10.73
N ASN A 144 -6.15 5.94 -10.00
CA ASN A 144 -6.94 4.81 -9.51
C ASN A 144 -8.05 5.26 -8.56
N VAL A 145 -7.79 6.21 -7.67
CA VAL A 145 -8.83 6.81 -6.81
C VAL A 145 -9.95 7.44 -7.65
N ARG A 146 -9.59 8.21 -8.67
CA ARG A 146 -10.57 8.92 -9.54
C ARG A 146 -11.43 8.00 -10.41
N GLN A 147 -11.04 6.72 -10.61
CA GLN A 147 -11.85 5.77 -11.37
C GLN A 147 -13.01 5.17 -10.55
N ASN A 148 -13.11 5.54 -9.28
CA ASN A 148 -14.09 5.01 -8.34
C ASN A 148 -14.83 6.17 -7.68
N ASP A 149 -16.09 5.95 -7.33
CA ASP A 149 -16.96 6.92 -6.64
C ASP A 149 -16.69 6.92 -5.12
N PHE A 150 -15.43 6.79 -4.72
CA PHE A 150 -15.01 6.76 -3.32
C PHE A 150 -14.59 8.16 -2.86
N ALA A 151 -15.56 9.00 -2.48
CA ALA A 151 -15.31 10.37 -1.98
C ALA A 151 -14.47 10.42 -0.69
N THR A 152 -14.19 9.26 -0.09
CA THR A 152 -13.53 9.10 1.21
C THR A 152 -12.01 9.02 1.15
N VAL A 153 -11.41 8.94 -0.05
CA VAL A 153 -9.95 8.76 -0.20
C VAL A 153 -9.28 10.09 -0.54
N LYS A 154 -8.39 10.52 0.35
CA LYS A 154 -7.46 11.64 0.11
C LYS A 154 -6.05 11.12 -0.09
N THR A 155 -5.35 11.62 -1.09
CA THR A 155 -3.97 11.26 -1.40
C THR A 155 -3.01 12.39 -1.07
N LEU A 156 -1.81 12.07 -0.57
CA LEU A 156 -0.74 13.04 -0.30
C LEU A 156 0.57 12.57 -0.94
N GLU A 157 1.20 13.47 -1.70
CA GLU A 157 2.53 13.26 -2.28
C GLU A 157 3.60 13.75 -1.31
N CYS A 158 3.96 12.90 -0.36
CA CYS A 158 5.07 13.14 0.58
C CYS A 158 5.54 11.84 1.21
N ALA A 159 6.77 11.84 1.73
CA ALA A 159 7.24 10.81 2.63
C ALA A 159 6.77 11.13 4.06
N ALA A 160 6.24 10.13 4.78
CA ALA A 160 6.18 10.21 6.23
C ALA A 160 7.60 9.98 6.78
N ALA A 161 8.04 10.81 7.72
CA ALA A 161 9.40 10.79 8.25
C ALA A 161 9.41 11.25 9.73
N ASP A 162 10.60 11.34 10.30
CA ASP A 162 10.87 11.90 11.64
C ASP A 162 11.03 13.43 11.64
N CYS A 163 11.15 14.04 10.46
CA CYS A 163 11.37 15.47 10.27
C CYS A 163 10.54 16.03 9.11
N ASP A 164 10.35 17.35 9.12
CA ASP A 164 9.82 18.09 7.97
C ASP A 164 10.99 18.57 7.10
N GLY A 165 10.76 18.63 5.78
CA GLY A 165 11.76 19.09 4.82
C GLY A 165 11.80 18.23 3.56
N GLU A 166 12.98 17.83 3.16
CA GLU A 166 13.22 16.95 2.01
C GLU A 166 14.04 15.74 2.43
N VAL A 167 13.72 14.58 1.86
CA VAL A 167 14.48 13.36 2.03
C VAL A 167 14.84 12.77 0.67
N THR A 168 15.99 12.11 0.61
CA THR A 168 16.41 11.39 -0.59
C THR A 168 15.92 9.95 -0.52
N MET A 169 15.12 9.57 -1.49
CA MET A 169 14.72 8.17 -1.71
C MET A 169 15.67 7.49 -2.68
N PHE A 170 15.96 6.23 -2.42
CA PHE A 170 16.72 5.37 -3.30
C PHE A 170 15.74 4.48 -4.06
N LEU A 171 15.79 4.55 -5.39
CA LEU A 171 14.85 3.86 -6.27
C LEU A 171 15.41 2.49 -6.69
N ASP A 172 14.55 1.47 -6.75
CA ASP A 172 14.86 0.23 -7.47
C ASP A 172 14.41 0.36 -8.93
N SER A 173 15.35 0.19 -9.88
CA SER A 173 15.06 0.30 -11.31
C SER A 173 14.13 -0.80 -11.82
N ARG A 174 14.03 -1.93 -11.11
CA ARG A 174 13.25 -3.12 -11.47
C ARG A 174 11.90 -3.20 -10.77
N ASN A 175 11.75 -2.49 -9.64
CA ASN A 175 10.53 -2.46 -8.85
C ASN A 175 10.28 -1.07 -8.26
N ARG A 176 9.46 -0.27 -8.93
CA ARG A 176 9.12 1.10 -8.47
C ARG A 176 8.36 1.13 -7.16
N GLY A 177 7.75 0.02 -6.77
CA GLY A 177 7.11 -0.12 -5.47
C GLY A 177 8.11 -0.33 -4.32
N ASP A 178 9.36 -0.66 -4.61
CA ASP A 178 10.43 -0.91 -3.63
C ASP A 178 11.39 0.30 -3.65
N SER A 179 11.00 1.37 -2.98
CA SER A 179 11.80 2.60 -2.88
C SER A 179 11.86 3.05 -1.44
N SER A 180 13.07 3.20 -0.89
CA SER A 180 13.29 3.49 0.51
C SER A 180 14.03 4.80 0.73
N ILE A 181 13.75 5.48 1.84
CA ILE A 181 14.60 6.59 2.33
C ILE A 181 15.90 6.11 2.97
N ARG A 182 16.03 4.80 3.20
CA ARG A 182 17.30 4.19 3.65
C ARG A 182 18.16 3.77 2.46
N ILE A 183 19.48 3.86 2.62
CA ILE A 183 20.45 3.33 1.64
C ILE A 183 20.36 1.81 1.68
N VAL A 184 19.93 1.21 0.55
CA VAL A 184 19.87 -0.24 0.38
C VAL A 184 20.83 -0.66 -0.75
N PRO A 185 21.64 -1.71 -0.57
CA PRO A 185 22.70 -2.08 -1.52
C PRO A 185 22.26 -2.33 -2.97
N ASN A 186 21.00 -2.60 -3.21
CA ASN A 186 20.45 -2.98 -4.54
C ASN A 186 19.62 -1.89 -5.22
N HIS A 187 19.60 -0.66 -4.70
CA HIS A 187 18.89 0.46 -5.33
C HIS A 187 19.76 1.11 -6.40
N ASP A 188 19.73 0.57 -7.59
CA ASP A 188 20.46 1.03 -8.79
C ASP A 188 19.65 1.96 -9.71
N GLY A 189 18.38 2.22 -9.35
CA GLY A 189 17.42 3.03 -10.11
C GLY A 189 17.60 4.55 -10.01
N GLY A 190 18.54 5.00 -9.19
CA GLY A 190 18.81 6.43 -8.99
C GLY A 190 18.32 6.96 -7.64
N ARG A 191 18.40 8.29 -7.50
CA ARG A 191 17.97 9.04 -6.31
C ARG A 191 16.88 10.02 -6.68
N LEU A 192 15.91 10.17 -5.80
CA LEU A 192 14.82 11.12 -5.93
C LEU A 192 14.66 11.89 -4.63
N THR A 193 14.69 13.22 -4.70
CA THR A 193 14.39 14.06 -3.56
C THR A 193 12.89 14.28 -3.50
N VAL A 194 12.28 13.98 -2.36
CA VAL A 194 10.85 14.12 -2.11
C VAL A 194 10.59 14.91 -0.83
N ARG A 195 9.43 15.57 -0.77
CA ARG A 195 9.00 16.25 0.44
C ARG A 195 8.79 15.25 1.56
N ALA A 196 9.35 15.54 2.73
CA ALA A 196 9.16 14.80 3.97
C ALA A 196 8.30 15.57 4.95
N ARG A 197 7.46 14.86 5.72
CA ARG A 197 6.65 15.44 6.78
C ARG A 197 6.52 14.46 7.94
N ARG A 198 6.50 14.99 9.16
CA ARG A 198 6.20 14.17 10.33
C ARG A 198 4.78 13.61 10.24
N LEU A 199 4.62 12.33 10.55
CA LEU A 199 3.30 11.70 10.50
C LEU A 199 2.28 12.42 11.39
N ALA A 200 2.67 12.84 12.59
CA ALA A 200 1.78 13.60 13.49
C ALA A 200 1.28 14.92 12.88
N ASP A 201 2.16 15.64 12.15
CA ASP A 201 1.83 16.92 11.51
C ASP A 201 0.96 16.72 10.26
N ILE A 202 1.16 15.62 9.55
CA ILE A 202 0.26 15.19 8.47
C ILE A 202 -1.15 14.97 9.02
N LEU A 203 -1.28 14.16 10.07
CA LEU A 203 -2.58 13.82 10.67
C LEU A 203 -3.30 15.04 11.24
N ALA A 204 -2.55 15.93 11.89
CA ALA A 204 -3.10 17.19 12.42
C ALA A 204 -3.58 18.11 11.29
N GLY A 205 -2.79 18.25 10.22
CA GLY A 205 -3.14 19.05 9.04
C GLY A 205 -4.37 18.52 8.30
N GLU A 206 -4.60 17.21 8.39
CA GLU A 206 -5.79 16.55 7.82
C GLU A 206 -6.99 16.55 8.80
N GLY A 207 -6.83 17.08 10.02
CA GLY A 207 -7.89 17.13 11.02
C GLY A 207 -8.38 15.74 11.42
N LEU A 208 -7.49 14.76 11.50
CA LEU A 208 -7.80 13.44 12.02
C LEU A 208 -7.72 13.46 13.55
N ASP A 209 -8.73 12.96 14.21
CA ASP A 209 -8.84 12.87 15.68
C ASP A 209 -8.73 11.44 16.21
N ARG A 210 -8.88 10.44 15.34
CA ARG A 210 -8.72 9.01 15.63
C ARG A 210 -8.15 8.28 14.40
N ILE A 211 -7.64 7.09 14.63
CA ILE A 211 -7.22 6.15 13.56
C ILE A 211 -7.69 4.75 13.95
N ASP A 212 -8.54 4.16 13.13
CA ASP A 212 -9.02 2.79 13.36
C ASP A 212 -7.99 1.77 12.90
N ALA A 213 -7.37 1.99 11.74
CA ALA A 213 -6.23 1.19 11.33
C ALA A 213 -5.19 2.02 10.56
N MET A 214 -3.93 1.57 10.63
CA MET A 214 -2.81 2.14 9.89
C MET A 214 -2.00 1.02 9.24
N LYS A 215 -1.66 1.17 7.98
CA LYS A 215 -0.66 0.36 7.27
C LYS A 215 0.61 1.17 7.14
N LEU A 216 1.75 0.55 7.41
CA LEU A 216 3.08 1.10 7.11
C LEU A 216 3.83 0.10 6.24
N ASP A 217 4.23 0.55 5.08
CA ASP A 217 4.99 -0.18 4.07
C ASP A 217 5.98 0.78 3.43
N CYS A 218 7.07 1.02 4.16
CA CYS A 218 8.03 2.07 3.85
C CYS A 218 9.41 1.51 3.56
N GLU A 219 9.44 0.21 3.20
CA GLU A 219 10.64 -0.48 2.75
C GLU A 219 11.81 -0.34 3.76
N GLY A 220 11.49 -0.55 5.04
CA GLY A 220 12.44 -0.57 6.14
C GLY A 220 12.66 0.76 6.86
N ALA A 221 11.80 1.76 6.62
CA ALA A 221 11.83 3.03 7.33
C ALA A 221 10.74 3.16 8.42
N GLU A 222 10.05 2.05 8.74
CA GLU A 222 8.90 2.04 9.67
C GLU A 222 9.29 2.50 11.08
N ASP A 223 10.50 2.19 11.54
CA ASP A 223 11.00 2.63 12.84
C ASP A 223 11.21 4.15 12.89
N LEU A 224 11.70 4.77 11.81
CA LEU A 224 11.90 6.23 11.71
C LEU A 224 10.57 7.00 11.76
N ILE A 225 9.46 6.35 11.43
CA ILE A 225 8.13 6.94 11.43
C ILE A 225 7.39 6.65 12.73
N LEU A 226 7.34 5.37 13.13
CA LEU A 226 6.53 4.93 14.28
C LEU A 226 7.12 5.34 15.62
N GLU A 227 8.44 5.29 15.78
CA GLU A 227 9.05 5.62 17.06
C GLU A 227 8.76 7.07 17.47
N PRO A 228 9.04 8.11 16.67
CA PRO A 228 8.70 9.48 17.04
C PRO A 228 7.19 9.71 17.12
N PHE A 229 6.39 9.06 16.26
CA PHE A 229 4.94 9.16 16.31
C PHE A 229 4.36 8.63 17.63
N LEU A 230 4.71 7.41 18.05
CA LEU A 230 4.21 6.81 19.28
C LEU A 230 4.83 7.42 20.57
N ARG A 231 5.92 8.21 20.44
CA ARG A 231 6.43 9.00 21.56
C ARG A 231 5.75 10.34 21.71
N GLY A 232 5.42 11.02 20.62
CA GLY A 232 4.98 12.42 20.61
C GLY A 232 3.50 12.63 20.35
N ALA A 233 2.83 11.75 19.61
CA ALA A 233 1.43 11.94 19.29
C ALA A 233 0.49 11.64 20.46
N PRO A 234 -0.61 12.39 20.61
CA PRO A 234 -1.61 12.11 21.63
C PRO A 234 -2.23 10.71 21.42
N ARG A 235 -2.48 10.02 22.53
CA ARG A 235 -2.90 8.61 22.53
C ARG A 235 -4.19 8.34 21.75
N ARG A 236 -5.07 9.34 21.57
CA ARG A 236 -6.28 9.23 20.73
C ARG A 236 -5.95 8.97 19.25
N LEU A 237 -4.78 9.46 18.77
CA LEU A 237 -4.30 9.24 17.39
C LEU A 237 -3.53 7.92 17.23
N TRP A 238 -3.27 7.19 18.30
CA TRP A 238 -2.64 5.89 18.16
C TRP A 238 -3.61 4.92 17.51
N PRO A 239 -3.22 4.27 16.39
CA PRO A 239 -4.10 3.36 15.67
C PRO A 239 -4.64 2.25 16.57
N LYS A 240 -5.90 1.84 16.39
CA LYS A 240 -6.41 0.64 17.05
C LYS A 240 -5.73 -0.62 16.51
N VAL A 241 -5.49 -0.64 15.18
CA VAL A 241 -4.79 -1.72 14.47
C VAL A 241 -3.63 -1.12 13.68
N MET A 242 -2.47 -1.78 13.71
CA MET A 242 -1.34 -1.49 12.83
C MET A 242 -0.96 -2.72 12.02
N ILE A 243 -0.74 -2.52 10.73
CA ILE A 243 -0.13 -3.50 9.82
C ILE A 243 1.23 -2.90 9.44
N VAL A 244 2.31 -3.53 9.88
CA VAL A 244 3.67 -3.01 9.73
C VAL A 244 4.46 -3.99 8.88
N GLU A 245 5.08 -3.51 7.81
CA GLU A 245 6.00 -4.33 7.02
C GLU A 245 7.16 -4.81 7.90
N HIS A 246 7.54 -6.09 7.78
CA HIS A 246 8.51 -6.74 8.64
C HIS A 246 9.88 -6.82 7.97
N MET A 247 10.70 -5.79 8.19
CA MET A 247 12.07 -5.69 7.70
C MET A 247 13.10 -5.47 8.83
N PRO A 248 13.26 -6.42 9.76
CA PRO A 248 14.06 -6.23 10.97
C PRO A 248 15.52 -5.90 10.67
N ASP A 249 16.08 -6.40 9.56
CA ASP A 249 17.47 -6.14 9.16
C ASP A 249 17.70 -4.69 8.68
N ARG A 250 16.63 -3.94 8.43
CA ARG A 250 16.67 -2.53 8.00
C ARG A 250 16.42 -1.56 9.16
N TRP A 251 15.84 -2.00 10.27
CA TRP A 251 15.52 -1.14 11.41
C TRP A 251 16.73 -0.86 12.27
N SER A 252 16.81 0.33 12.87
CA SER A 252 17.88 0.75 13.78
C SER A 252 17.60 0.36 15.24
N MET A 253 16.41 -0.20 15.51
CA MET A 253 15.95 -0.57 16.84
C MET A 253 15.08 -1.84 16.82
N ASP A 254 14.81 -2.41 17.99
CA ASP A 254 13.77 -3.44 18.13
C ASP A 254 12.38 -2.79 18.05
N LEU A 255 11.91 -2.55 16.83
CA LEU A 255 10.59 -1.96 16.60
C LEU A 255 9.45 -2.83 17.12
N PRO A 256 9.44 -4.17 16.97
CA PRO A 256 8.44 -5.05 17.59
C PRO A 256 8.35 -4.87 19.09
N GLY A 257 9.45 -4.96 19.82
CA GLY A 257 9.50 -4.78 21.27
C GLY A 257 9.06 -3.37 21.70
N PHE A 258 9.43 -2.34 20.94
CA PHE A 258 8.97 -0.98 21.18
C PHE A 258 7.44 -0.83 21.05
N ILE A 259 6.85 -1.38 19.98
CA ILE A 259 5.39 -1.35 19.76
C ILE A 259 4.67 -2.09 20.90
N GLU A 260 5.16 -3.27 21.28
CA GLU A 260 4.58 -4.07 22.36
C GLU A 260 4.67 -3.33 23.72
N ALA A 261 5.79 -2.65 23.99
CA ALA A 261 5.95 -1.81 25.19
C ALA A 261 5.01 -0.59 25.22
N LYS A 262 4.44 -0.18 24.09
CA LYS A 262 3.42 0.87 23.97
C LYS A 262 1.98 0.36 24.23
N GLY A 263 1.81 -0.93 24.58
CA GLY A 263 0.51 -1.53 24.89
C GLY A 263 -0.21 -2.08 23.65
N TYR A 264 0.54 -2.50 22.65
CA TYR A 264 0.02 -3.25 21.52
C TYR A 264 0.32 -4.73 21.69
N ARG A 265 -0.59 -5.59 21.24
CA ARG A 265 -0.39 -7.04 21.14
C ARG A 265 -0.26 -7.46 19.69
N ARG A 266 0.76 -8.23 19.39
CA ARG A 266 0.88 -8.86 18.08
C ARG A 266 -0.18 -9.94 17.91
N LYS A 267 -1.06 -9.78 16.94
CA LYS A 267 -2.17 -10.69 16.62
C LYS A 267 -1.80 -11.67 15.52
N LEU A 268 -0.99 -11.23 14.55
CA LEU A 268 -0.61 -12.06 13.42
C LEU A 268 0.81 -11.70 12.94
N ARG A 269 1.54 -12.71 12.51
CA ARG A 269 2.77 -12.58 11.73
C ARG A 269 2.57 -13.31 10.42
N THR A 270 2.68 -12.59 9.32
CA THR A 270 2.69 -13.15 7.98
C THR A 270 4.11 -13.22 7.44
N LYS A 271 4.25 -13.51 6.16
CA LYS A 271 5.58 -13.53 5.52
C LYS A 271 6.21 -12.13 5.47
N HIS A 272 5.41 -11.09 5.26
CA HIS A 272 5.88 -9.73 5.00
C HIS A 272 5.43 -8.72 6.04
N ASN A 273 4.43 -9.03 6.87
CA ASN A 273 3.84 -8.06 7.78
C ASN A 273 3.67 -8.60 9.20
N LEU A 274 3.66 -7.67 10.16
CA LEU A 274 3.22 -7.87 11.54
C LEU A 274 1.94 -7.10 11.75
N ILE A 275 0.93 -7.74 12.34
CA ILE A 275 -0.33 -7.08 12.71
C ILE A 275 -0.38 -6.94 14.23
N TYR A 276 -0.57 -5.71 14.66
CA TYR A 276 -0.72 -5.34 16.06
C TYR A 276 -2.10 -4.75 16.32
N GLU A 277 -2.63 -5.03 17.49
CA GLU A 277 -3.86 -4.45 17.99
C GLU A 277 -3.63 -3.85 19.39
N ARG A 278 -4.12 -2.63 19.62
CA ARG A 278 -3.94 -1.95 20.88
C ARG A 278 -4.85 -2.55 21.94
N ASP A 279 -4.33 -2.78 23.16
CA ASP A 279 -5.13 -3.25 24.28
C ASP A 279 -6.29 -2.29 24.58
N GLY A 280 -7.48 -2.84 24.81
CA GLY A 280 -8.70 -2.09 25.04
C GLY A 280 -9.44 -1.62 23.79
N ALA A 281 -9.00 -2.00 22.59
CA ALA A 281 -9.70 -1.71 21.33
C ALA A 281 -10.92 -2.62 21.07
N GLU A 282 -11.08 -3.71 21.82
CA GLU A 282 -12.16 -4.70 21.62
C GLU A 282 -13.55 -4.26 22.14
N SER A 283 -13.71 -3.13 22.80
CA SER A 283 -14.96 -2.73 23.42
C SER A 283 -15.66 -1.57 22.72
N LEU A 284 -16.02 -1.72 21.47
CA LEU A 284 -17.12 -0.98 20.82
C LEU A 284 -17.71 -1.91 19.74
N ARG A 285 -18.46 -2.90 20.17
CA ARG A 285 -19.46 -3.59 19.34
C ARG A 285 -20.81 -2.91 19.50
#